data_57701e9c0661d06c7229b1cc88e7424e
#
_entry.id   57701e9c0661d06c7229b1cc88e7424e
#
_cell.length_a   1.000
_cell.length_b   1.000
_cell.length_c   1.000
_cell.angle_alpha   90.00
_cell.angle_beta   90.00
_cell.angle_gamma   90.00
#
_symmetry.space_group_name_H-M   'P 1'
#
loop_
_entity.id
_entity.type
_entity.pdbx_description
1 polymer ?
#
loop_
_entity_poly.entity_id
_entity_poly.type
_entity_poly.pdbx_seq_one_letter_code
_entity_poly.pdbx_strand_id
1 'polypeptide(L)'
;MAPSCTLENGIKLEHPNPPSALRWWFQQLIPALCHECRRVIRAEHFDDPAAPFLCNTCLKKLPWFEPQGRCPYCGLEIEPGSKTPCSHGVSRTWHLDWLRSAFVYRGILQDWVLSFKFGSRQSLSFLLGRLFALGMIGQGVEKDFSCMVPIPLHQKRLRSRGFNQSLLLAHQLLKNIKAKPSLLRPRVLRRVRETIPQTELPYPERLKNPDDAFAVGDSVPPGTILLIDDVMTTGSTLNAAARTLKASGAERVSAWVLCRSVIGKGSRDLFQ
;
A
#
# COMPACT_ATOMS: atom_id res chain seq x y z
N MET A 1 9.84 16.04 28.64
CA MET A 1 10.51 15.63 27.39
C MET A 1 10.15 14.18 27.18
N ALA A 2 9.36 13.87 26.13
CA ALA A 2 8.99 12.50 25.81
C ALA A 2 10.19 11.78 25.15
N PRO A 3 10.46 10.51 25.49
CA PRO A 3 11.56 9.76 24.89
C PRO A 3 11.26 9.51 23.41
N SER A 4 12.22 9.84 22.55
CA SER A 4 12.17 9.53 21.13
C SER A 4 12.45 8.04 20.93
N CYS A 5 11.48 7.28 20.42
CA CYS A 5 11.70 5.90 20.00
C CYS A 5 12.41 5.90 18.65
N THR A 6 13.61 5.35 18.61
CA THR A 6 14.39 5.19 17.38
C THR A 6 14.27 3.73 16.96
N LEU A 7 13.78 3.46 15.76
CA LEU A 7 13.90 2.14 15.15
C LEU A 7 15.38 1.91 14.79
N GLU A 8 15.83 0.64 14.73
CA GLU A 8 17.23 0.27 14.45
C GLU A 8 17.83 0.89 13.17
N ASN A 9 16.98 1.50 12.32
CA ASN A 9 17.36 2.21 11.09
C ASN A 9 17.50 3.73 11.26
N GLY A 10 17.55 4.27 12.49
CA GLY A 10 17.78 5.69 12.76
C GLY A 10 16.58 6.63 12.58
N ILE A 11 15.37 6.11 12.37
CA ILE A 11 14.17 6.92 12.14
C ILE A 11 13.61 7.41 13.47
N LYS A 12 13.63 8.73 13.67
CA LYS A 12 12.91 9.39 14.77
C LYS A 12 11.46 9.57 14.37
N LEU A 13 10.56 8.92 15.10
CA LEU A 13 9.13 9.14 14.99
C LEU A 13 8.74 10.26 15.94
N GLU A 14 8.29 11.39 15.41
CA GLU A 14 7.67 12.42 16.24
C GLU A 14 6.33 11.91 16.76
N HIS A 15 6.17 11.92 18.07
CA HIS A 15 4.95 11.48 18.74
C HIS A 15 3.77 12.37 18.35
N PRO A 16 2.59 11.80 18.05
CA PRO A 16 1.36 12.58 18.05
C PRO A 16 1.14 13.17 19.43
N ASN A 17 0.54 14.36 19.51
CA ASN A 17 0.18 15.03 20.77
C ASN A 17 -0.36 14.02 21.79
N PRO A 18 0.02 14.16 23.08
CA PRO A 18 -0.45 13.25 24.12
C PRO A 18 -1.98 13.16 24.05
N PRO A 19 -2.53 11.96 24.20
CA PRO A 19 -3.97 11.78 24.23
C PRO A 19 -4.57 12.67 25.31
N SER A 20 -5.75 13.23 25.08
CA SER A 20 -6.49 13.95 26.12
C SER A 20 -6.54 13.08 27.39
N ALA A 21 -6.48 13.68 28.58
CA ALA A 21 -6.46 12.94 29.86
C ALA A 21 -7.56 11.87 29.94
N LEU A 22 -8.75 12.15 29.39
CA LEU A 22 -9.86 11.20 29.26
C LEU A 22 -9.47 9.98 28.39
N ARG A 23 -8.81 10.18 27.27
CA ARG A 23 -8.40 9.08 26.37
C ARG A 23 -7.32 8.21 27.02
N TRP A 24 -6.40 8.81 27.77
CA TRP A 24 -5.40 8.10 28.57
C TRP A 24 -6.05 7.22 29.65
N TRP A 25 -7.05 7.76 30.41
CA TRP A 25 -7.82 7.00 31.40
C TRP A 25 -8.59 5.82 30.79
N PHE A 26 -9.28 6.02 29.68
CA PHE A 26 -9.98 4.91 28.99
C PHE A 26 -9.02 3.83 28.49
N GLN A 27 -7.84 4.19 28.03
CA GLN A 27 -6.81 3.23 27.59
C GLN A 27 -6.22 2.41 28.73
N GLN A 28 -6.21 2.94 29.95
CA GLN A 28 -5.80 2.19 31.15
C GLN A 28 -6.87 1.17 31.61
N LEU A 29 -8.14 1.47 31.36
CA LEU A 29 -9.26 0.63 31.80
C LEU A 29 -9.59 -0.51 30.84
N ILE A 30 -9.28 -0.35 29.54
CA ILE A 30 -9.56 -1.36 28.51
C ILE A 30 -8.22 -1.79 27.88
N PRO A 31 -7.70 -2.96 28.28
CA PRO A 31 -6.44 -3.44 27.71
C PRO A 31 -6.59 -3.69 26.21
N ALA A 32 -5.75 -3.05 25.41
CA ALA A 32 -5.67 -3.34 23.99
C ALA A 32 -5.06 -4.74 23.78
N LEU A 33 -5.70 -5.53 22.93
CA LEU A 33 -5.17 -6.84 22.54
C LEU A 33 -4.46 -6.75 21.20
N CYS A 34 -3.30 -7.37 21.10
CA CYS A 34 -2.59 -7.52 19.84
C CYS A 34 -3.48 -8.24 18.83
N HIS A 35 -3.65 -7.64 17.65
CA HIS A 35 -4.51 -8.21 16.61
C HIS A 35 -4.06 -9.61 16.18
N GLU A 36 -2.76 -9.88 16.21
CA GLU A 36 -2.17 -11.15 15.82
C GLU A 36 -2.16 -12.17 16.97
N CYS A 37 -1.37 -11.92 18.01
CA CYS A 37 -1.12 -12.92 19.04
C CYS A 37 -2.08 -12.87 20.24
N ARG A 38 -3.03 -11.91 20.24
CA ARG A 38 -4.04 -11.70 21.27
C ARG A 38 -3.48 -11.36 22.67
N ARG A 39 -2.19 -11.19 22.82
CA ARG A 39 -1.59 -10.74 24.07
C ARG A 39 -1.98 -9.28 24.35
N VAL A 40 -2.10 -8.95 25.63
CA VAL A 40 -2.34 -7.58 26.09
C VAL A 40 -1.16 -6.69 25.67
N ILE A 41 -1.47 -5.57 25.04
CA ILE A 41 -0.51 -4.51 24.76
C ILE A 41 -0.54 -3.59 25.98
N ARG A 42 0.57 -3.53 26.72
CA ARG A 42 0.67 -2.70 27.93
C ARG A 42 0.76 -1.22 27.55
N ALA A 43 0.31 -0.37 28.48
CA ALA A 43 0.28 1.09 28.29
C ALA A 43 1.65 1.68 27.93
N GLU A 44 2.73 1.12 28.45
CA GLU A 44 4.11 1.50 28.12
C GLU A 44 4.48 1.33 26.66
N HIS A 45 3.69 0.56 25.88
CA HIS A 45 3.86 0.36 24.44
C HIS A 45 2.92 1.23 23.60
N PHE A 46 2.11 2.11 24.21
CA PHE A 46 1.20 2.99 23.43
C PHE A 46 1.92 4.11 22.68
N ASP A 47 3.18 4.35 23.00
CA ASP A 47 4.06 5.23 22.19
C ASP A 47 4.54 4.57 20.91
N ASP A 48 4.30 3.25 20.76
CA ASP A 48 4.61 2.51 19.55
C ASP A 48 3.74 2.98 18.37
N PRO A 49 4.36 3.26 17.22
CA PRO A 49 3.63 3.69 16.02
C PRO A 49 2.54 2.72 15.57
N ALA A 50 2.63 1.43 15.91
CA ALA A 50 1.61 0.41 15.58
C ALA A 50 0.56 0.21 16.68
N ALA A 51 0.76 0.80 17.87
CA ALA A 51 -0.25 0.73 18.93
C ALA A 51 -1.52 1.50 18.56
N PRO A 52 -2.68 1.01 18.98
CA PRO A 52 -2.91 -0.14 19.85
C PRO A 52 -3.14 -1.48 19.11
N PHE A 53 -2.69 -1.62 17.85
CA PHE A 53 -3.06 -2.76 17.01
C PHE A 53 -2.15 -3.97 17.14
N LEU A 54 -0.84 -3.76 17.30
CA LEU A 54 0.15 -4.83 17.36
C LEU A 54 1.13 -4.62 18.52
N CYS A 55 1.56 -5.71 19.14
CA CYS A 55 2.70 -5.67 20.06
C CYS A 55 4.01 -5.64 19.26
N ASN A 56 5.09 -5.14 19.89
CA ASN A 56 6.42 -5.01 19.26
C ASN A 56 6.94 -6.32 18.66
N THR A 57 6.71 -7.46 19.33
CA THR A 57 7.12 -8.77 18.81
C THR A 57 6.44 -9.12 17.50
N CYS A 58 5.13 -8.85 17.38
CA CYS A 58 4.40 -9.11 16.14
C CYS A 58 4.74 -8.08 15.06
N LEU A 59 4.95 -6.82 15.42
CA LEU A 59 5.36 -5.77 14.49
C LEU A 59 6.72 -6.08 13.84
N LYS A 60 7.71 -6.52 14.62
CA LYS A 60 9.05 -6.91 14.12
C LYS A 60 9.01 -8.12 13.18
N LYS A 61 8.01 -9.00 13.30
CA LYS A 61 7.85 -10.18 12.44
C LYS A 61 7.15 -9.91 11.11
N LEU A 62 6.66 -8.68 10.89
CA LEU A 62 6.02 -8.35 9.62
C LEU A 62 7.04 -8.42 8.48
N PRO A 63 6.61 -8.85 7.30
CA PRO A 63 7.48 -8.96 6.12
C PRO A 63 7.68 -7.57 5.49
N TRP A 64 8.43 -6.69 6.17
CA TRP A 64 8.73 -5.35 5.68
C TRP A 64 9.39 -5.40 4.30
N PHE A 65 9.04 -4.45 3.46
CA PHE A 65 9.64 -4.33 2.15
C PHE A 65 10.92 -3.50 2.25
N GLU A 66 12.04 -4.12 1.88
CA GLU A 66 13.35 -3.48 1.82
C GLU A 66 13.62 -3.03 0.37
N PRO A 67 13.77 -1.72 0.10
CA PRO A 67 14.00 -1.22 -1.25
C PRO A 67 15.38 -1.57 -1.82
N GLN A 68 16.38 -1.81 -0.93
CA GLN A 68 17.75 -2.11 -1.32
C GLN A 68 17.80 -3.41 -2.15
N GLY A 69 18.54 -3.37 -3.26
CA GLY A 69 18.64 -4.51 -4.17
C GLY A 69 17.37 -4.81 -4.99
N ARG A 70 16.39 -3.91 -4.97
CA ARG A 70 15.14 -4.05 -5.73
C ARG A 70 14.97 -2.99 -6.81
N CYS A 71 14.31 -3.41 -7.88
CA CYS A 71 13.99 -2.52 -8.99
C CYS A 71 13.03 -1.40 -8.53
N PRO A 72 13.37 -0.11 -8.75
CA PRO A 72 12.52 1.01 -8.34
C PRO A 72 11.19 1.09 -9.10
N TYR A 73 11.07 0.40 -10.24
CA TYR A 73 9.88 0.42 -11.08
C TYR A 73 8.89 -0.71 -10.76
N CYS A 74 9.38 -1.92 -10.49
CA CYS A 74 8.53 -3.09 -10.27
C CYS A 74 8.67 -3.73 -8.89
N GLY A 75 9.64 -3.33 -8.06
CA GLY A 75 9.85 -3.81 -6.70
C GLY A 75 10.37 -5.26 -6.60
N LEU A 76 10.74 -5.90 -7.73
CA LEU A 76 11.36 -7.23 -7.72
C LEU A 76 12.87 -7.12 -7.50
N GLU A 77 13.47 -8.19 -7.00
CA GLU A 77 14.90 -8.26 -6.77
C GLU A 77 15.70 -8.08 -8.07
N ILE A 78 16.77 -7.31 -8.01
CA ILE A 78 17.70 -7.14 -9.12
C ILE A 78 18.71 -8.28 -9.03
N GLU A 79 18.91 -9.02 -10.13
CA GLU A 79 19.92 -10.08 -10.16
C GLU A 79 21.32 -9.48 -10.04
N PRO A 80 22.18 -10.06 -9.19
CA PRO A 80 23.59 -9.63 -9.09
C PRO A 80 24.26 -9.62 -10.48
N GLY A 81 24.92 -8.51 -10.82
CA GLY A 81 25.55 -8.34 -12.12
C GLY A 81 24.63 -7.94 -13.28
N SER A 82 23.35 -7.74 -13.05
CA SER A 82 22.42 -7.24 -14.06
C SER A 82 22.81 -5.83 -14.50
N LYS A 83 22.99 -5.65 -15.83
CA LYS A 83 23.25 -4.33 -16.42
C LYS A 83 21.97 -3.47 -16.56
N THR A 84 20.81 -4.05 -16.33
CA THR A 84 19.50 -3.37 -16.44
C THR A 84 18.87 -3.22 -15.08
N PRO A 85 18.24 -2.08 -14.75
CA PRO A 85 17.58 -1.86 -13.47
C PRO A 85 16.35 -2.77 -13.26
N CYS A 86 15.92 -3.50 -14.28
CA CYS A 86 14.84 -4.46 -14.20
C CYS A 86 15.05 -5.64 -15.16
N SER A 87 15.44 -6.79 -14.60
CA SER A 87 15.58 -8.06 -15.34
C SER A 87 14.22 -8.74 -15.68
N HIS A 88 13.12 -8.20 -15.19
CA HIS A 88 11.79 -8.82 -15.29
C HIS A 88 10.92 -8.27 -16.43
N GLY A 89 11.53 -7.65 -17.45
CA GLY A 89 10.82 -7.19 -18.64
C GLY A 89 9.88 -6.00 -18.41
N VAL A 90 10.17 -5.15 -17.41
CA VAL A 90 9.64 -3.79 -17.37
C VAL A 90 10.23 -3.07 -18.57
N SER A 91 9.54 -3.24 -19.68
CA SER A 91 9.98 -2.86 -21.00
C SER A 91 9.73 -1.38 -21.26
N ARG A 92 10.06 -0.94 -22.49
CA ARG A 92 9.80 0.40 -23.04
C ARG A 92 8.35 0.89 -22.92
N THR A 93 7.40 0.03 -22.50
CA THR A 93 5.97 0.33 -22.30
C THR A 93 5.56 0.59 -20.86
N TRP A 94 6.53 0.72 -19.94
CA TRP A 94 6.21 0.98 -18.54
C TRP A 94 6.02 2.48 -18.31
N HIS A 95 4.88 2.84 -17.72
CA HIS A 95 4.46 4.23 -17.56
C HIS A 95 4.57 4.73 -16.10
N LEU A 96 4.82 3.84 -15.12
CA LEU A 96 5.12 4.28 -13.76
C LEU A 96 6.55 4.81 -13.67
N ASP A 97 6.71 5.97 -13.04
CA ASP A 97 8.03 6.58 -12.82
C ASP A 97 8.76 5.92 -11.66
N TRP A 98 8.05 5.50 -10.61
CA TRP A 98 8.60 4.68 -9.53
C TRP A 98 7.51 4.00 -8.69
N LEU A 99 7.92 2.98 -7.92
CA LEU A 99 7.09 2.20 -7.02
C LEU A 99 7.71 2.15 -5.63
N ARG A 100 6.86 2.20 -4.61
CA ARG A 100 7.22 1.83 -3.22
C ARG A 100 6.16 0.87 -2.68
N SER A 101 6.62 -0.05 -1.83
CA SER A 101 5.74 -0.99 -1.12
C SER A 101 6.05 -0.96 0.37
N ALA A 102 5.05 -1.13 1.22
CA ALA A 102 5.28 -1.24 2.65
C ALA A 102 5.74 -2.65 3.04
N PHE A 103 5.18 -3.67 2.40
CA PHE A 103 5.42 -5.08 2.75
C PHE A 103 5.63 -5.96 1.53
N VAL A 104 6.25 -7.11 1.77
CA VAL A 104 6.17 -8.26 0.87
C VAL A 104 4.85 -8.99 1.12
N TYR A 105 4.12 -9.36 0.07
CA TYR A 105 2.85 -10.07 0.13
C TYR A 105 3.07 -11.55 0.49
N ARG A 106 3.19 -11.84 1.77
CA ARG A 106 3.37 -13.19 2.32
C ARG A 106 2.95 -13.28 3.78
N GLY A 107 2.74 -14.51 4.25
CA GLY A 107 2.43 -14.77 5.66
C GLY A 107 1.20 -14.00 6.12
N ILE A 108 1.23 -13.47 7.33
CA ILE A 108 0.09 -12.81 7.97
C ILE A 108 -0.47 -11.61 7.19
N LEU A 109 0.37 -10.87 6.44
CA LEU A 109 -0.10 -9.78 5.58
C LEU A 109 -1.00 -10.30 4.44
N GLN A 110 -0.72 -11.49 3.92
CA GLN A 110 -1.58 -12.13 2.92
C GLN A 110 -2.96 -12.44 3.51
N ASP A 111 -3.01 -13.02 4.71
CA ASP A 111 -4.26 -13.38 5.38
C ASP A 111 -5.10 -12.14 5.73
N TRP A 112 -4.46 -11.08 6.24
CA TRP A 112 -5.16 -9.83 6.53
C TRP A 112 -5.69 -9.14 5.28
N VAL A 113 -4.91 -9.10 4.20
CA VAL A 113 -5.35 -8.51 2.93
C VAL A 113 -6.49 -9.33 2.30
N LEU A 114 -6.44 -10.66 2.36
CA LEU A 114 -7.54 -11.52 1.90
C LEU A 114 -8.80 -11.29 2.75
N SER A 115 -8.67 -11.26 4.08
CA SER A 115 -9.78 -10.95 4.99
C SER A 115 -10.35 -9.56 4.75
N PHE A 116 -9.51 -8.58 4.46
CA PHE A 116 -9.91 -7.23 4.08
C PHE A 116 -10.67 -7.20 2.75
N LYS A 117 -10.24 -7.98 1.76
CA LYS A 117 -10.88 -8.04 0.44
C LYS A 117 -12.21 -8.79 0.42
N PHE A 118 -12.29 -9.89 1.12
CA PHE A 118 -13.39 -10.87 0.98
C PHE A 118 -14.17 -11.12 2.28
N GLY A 119 -13.60 -10.78 3.43
CA GLY A 119 -14.19 -11.02 4.75
C GLY A 119 -15.09 -9.91 5.28
N SER A 120 -15.48 -8.91 4.47
CA SER A 120 -16.26 -7.74 4.88
C SER A 120 -15.68 -6.97 6.10
N ARG A 121 -14.39 -7.17 6.39
CA ARG A 121 -13.70 -6.59 7.55
C ARG A 121 -13.11 -5.22 7.22
N GLN A 122 -13.97 -4.24 6.95
CA GLN A 122 -13.54 -2.86 6.67
C GLN A 122 -12.69 -2.26 7.80
N SER A 123 -12.91 -2.71 9.05
CA SER A 123 -12.13 -2.27 10.22
C SER A 123 -10.63 -2.57 10.11
N LEU A 124 -10.23 -3.58 9.30
CA LEU A 124 -8.81 -3.82 9.01
C LEU A 124 -8.15 -2.64 8.28
N SER A 125 -8.92 -1.74 7.65
CA SER A 125 -8.36 -0.54 7.03
C SER A 125 -7.60 0.34 8.02
N PHE A 126 -7.99 0.38 9.30
CA PHE A 126 -7.30 1.15 10.34
C PHE A 126 -5.91 0.57 10.63
N LEU A 127 -5.84 -0.75 10.85
CA LEU A 127 -4.57 -1.45 11.07
C LEU A 127 -3.68 -1.35 9.83
N LEU A 128 -4.19 -1.79 8.67
CA LEU A 128 -3.42 -1.85 7.44
C LEU A 128 -2.99 -0.46 6.96
N GLY A 129 -3.84 0.55 7.10
CA GLY A 129 -3.49 1.92 6.73
C GLY A 129 -2.43 2.54 7.63
N ARG A 130 -2.44 2.23 8.94
CA ARG A 130 -1.36 2.65 9.85
C ARG A 130 -0.05 1.95 9.53
N LEU A 131 -0.07 0.64 9.34
CA LEU A 131 1.11 -0.14 8.94
C LEU A 131 1.66 0.32 7.58
N PHE A 132 0.78 0.67 6.65
CA PHE A 132 1.17 1.24 5.36
C PHE A 132 1.93 2.56 5.54
N ALA A 133 1.40 3.47 6.36
CA ALA A 133 2.08 4.72 6.65
C ALA A 133 3.46 4.50 7.29
N LEU A 134 3.57 3.57 8.25
CA LEU A 134 4.84 3.22 8.88
C LEU A 134 5.86 2.71 7.86
N GLY A 135 5.46 1.82 6.96
CA GLY A 135 6.34 1.31 5.91
C GLY A 135 6.82 2.41 4.95
N MET A 136 5.96 3.40 4.64
CA MET A 136 6.35 4.52 3.76
C MET A 136 7.27 5.49 4.48
N ILE A 137 6.96 5.88 5.72
CA ILE A 137 7.81 6.76 6.53
C ILE A 137 9.18 6.11 6.75
N GLY A 138 9.21 4.81 7.08
CA GLY A 138 10.45 4.05 7.29
C GLY A 138 11.37 4.00 6.06
N GLN A 139 10.85 4.18 4.87
CA GLN A 139 11.64 4.25 3.65
C GLN A 139 12.07 5.69 3.28
N GLY A 140 11.80 6.69 4.14
CA GLY A 140 12.14 8.08 3.88
C GLY A 140 11.42 8.67 2.67
N VAL A 141 10.23 8.17 2.36
CA VAL A 141 9.52 8.58 1.15
C VAL A 141 9.01 10.01 1.30
N GLU A 142 9.45 10.87 0.41
CA GLU A 142 9.01 12.26 0.34
C GLU A 142 7.53 12.36 -0.02
N LYS A 143 6.86 13.36 0.57
CA LYS A 143 5.44 13.66 0.31
C LYS A 143 5.26 14.59 -0.90
N ASP A 144 6.17 14.51 -1.86
CA ASP A 144 6.17 15.37 -3.05
C ASP A 144 5.23 14.78 -4.12
N PHE A 145 3.93 14.92 -3.88
CA PHE A 145 2.88 14.60 -4.86
C PHE A 145 1.77 15.65 -4.82
N SER A 146 1.25 15.97 -5.99
CA SER A 146 0.16 16.93 -6.18
C SER A 146 -1.20 16.38 -5.75
N CYS A 147 -1.40 15.08 -5.96
CA CYS A 147 -2.60 14.38 -5.51
C CYS A 147 -2.36 12.88 -5.34
N MET A 148 -3.26 12.26 -4.55
CA MET A 148 -3.32 10.83 -4.30
C MET A 148 -4.58 10.26 -4.93
N VAL A 149 -4.40 9.28 -5.83
CA VAL A 149 -5.48 8.65 -6.59
C VAL A 149 -5.52 7.17 -6.24
N PRO A 150 -6.54 6.71 -5.50
CA PRO A 150 -6.72 5.28 -5.25
C PRO A 150 -7.16 4.57 -6.52
N ILE A 151 -6.62 3.38 -6.77
CA ILE A 151 -7.04 2.55 -7.90
C ILE A 151 -8.53 2.23 -7.79
N PRO A 152 -9.35 2.60 -8.79
CA PRO A 152 -10.78 2.38 -8.73
C PRO A 152 -11.14 0.91 -9.03
N LEU A 153 -12.18 0.44 -8.36
CA LEU A 153 -12.84 -0.82 -8.69
C LEU A 153 -13.87 -0.61 -9.81
N HIS A 154 -14.08 -1.65 -10.63
CA HIS A 154 -15.25 -1.70 -11.51
C HIS A 154 -16.54 -1.76 -10.67
N GLN A 155 -17.64 -1.16 -11.18
CA GLN A 155 -18.91 -1.06 -10.43
C GLN A 155 -19.44 -2.40 -9.94
N LYS A 156 -19.34 -3.47 -10.72
CA LYS A 156 -19.78 -4.81 -10.30
C LYS A 156 -19.02 -5.29 -9.07
N ARG A 157 -17.67 -5.12 -9.05
CA ARG A 157 -16.85 -5.46 -7.88
C ARG A 157 -17.10 -4.57 -6.68
N LEU A 158 -17.36 -3.28 -6.92
CA LEU A 158 -17.71 -2.36 -5.85
C LEU A 158 -19.03 -2.77 -5.19
N ARG A 159 -20.03 -3.17 -5.99
CA ARG A 159 -21.31 -3.66 -5.46
C ARG A 159 -21.18 -4.97 -4.70
N SER A 160 -20.42 -5.94 -5.22
CA SER A 160 -20.24 -7.24 -4.55
C SER A 160 -19.39 -7.14 -3.28
N ARG A 161 -18.43 -6.20 -3.23
CA ARG A 161 -17.50 -6.04 -2.11
C ARG A 161 -17.95 -5.00 -1.08
N GLY A 162 -18.81 -4.06 -1.50
CA GLY A 162 -19.35 -3.00 -0.67
C GLY A 162 -18.43 -1.78 -0.51
N PHE A 163 -17.12 -1.89 -0.81
CA PHE A 163 -16.16 -0.81 -0.65
C PHE A 163 -14.95 -0.97 -1.57
N ASN A 164 -14.21 0.13 -1.77
CA ASN A 164 -12.93 0.14 -2.47
C ASN A 164 -11.78 0.13 -1.46
N GLN A 165 -10.98 -0.93 -1.45
CA GLN A 165 -9.83 -1.13 -0.54
C GLN A 165 -8.80 -0.02 -0.67
N SER A 166 -8.40 0.29 -1.91
CA SER A 166 -7.38 1.29 -2.19
C SER A 166 -7.83 2.68 -1.71
N LEU A 167 -9.15 2.99 -1.77
CA LEU A 167 -9.72 4.22 -1.23
C LEU A 167 -9.65 4.25 0.31
N LEU A 168 -10.05 3.18 0.98
CA LEU A 168 -9.98 3.11 2.44
C LEU A 168 -8.53 3.21 2.94
N LEU A 169 -7.59 2.52 2.27
CA LEU A 169 -6.17 2.61 2.58
C LEU A 169 -5.63 4.02 2.36
N ALA A 170 -5.98 4.68 1.25
CA ALA A 170 -5.56 6.04 0.96
C ALA A 170 -6.06 7.04 2.02
N HIS A 171 -7.30 6.92 2.47
CA HIS A 171 -7.84 7.72 3.57
C HIS A 171 -7.02 7.54 4.86
N GLN A 172 -6.77 6.30 5.26
CA GLN A 172 -6.00 6.02 6.47
C GLN A 172 -4.54 6.45 6.33
N LEU A 173 -3.96 6.26 5.14
CA LEU A 173 -2.60 6.68 4.86
C LEU A 173 -2.44 8.20 5.02
N LEU A 174 -3.29 9.00 4.35
CA LEU A 174 -3.26 10.48 4.47
C LEU A 174 -3.37 10.92 5.93
N LYS A 175 -4.28 10.33 6.69
CA LYS A 175 -4.47 10.63 8.11
C LYS A 175 -3.19 10.36 8.92
N ASN A 176 -2.55 9.21 8.69
CA ASN A 176 -1.36 8.79 9.44
C ASN A 176 -0.10 9.57 9.05
N ILE A 177 0.05 9.97 7.78
CA ILE A 177 1.16 10.83 7.33
C ILE A 177 0.87 12.32 7.56
N LYS A 178 -0.26 12.67 8.20
CA LYS A 178 -0.70 14.07 8.46
C LYS A 178 -0.74 14.93 7.21
N ALA A 179 -1.14 14.36 6.07
CA ALA A 179 -1.30 15.09 4.82
C ALA A 179 -2.72 15.68 4.70
N LYS A 180 -2.86 16.72 3.85
CA LYS A 180 -4.14 17.41 3.65
C LYS A 180 -5.16 16.46 3.00
N PRO A 181 -6.41 16.35 3.52
CA PRO A 181 -7.47 15.54 2.91
C PRO A 181 -7.78 15.90 1.45
N SER A 182 -7.58 17.18 1.07
CA SER A 182 -7.79 17.67 -0.29
C SER A 182 -6.86 17.06 -1.33
N LEU A 183 -5.77 16.42 -0.91
CA LEU A 183 -4.90 15.67 -1.81
C LEU A 183 -5.55 14.38 -2.31
N LEU A 184 -6.57 13.84 -1.64
CA LEU A 184 -7.27 12.63 -2.10
C LEU A 184 -8.25 12.97 -3.23
N ARG A 185 -7.98 12.46 -4.41
CA ARG A 185 -8.74 12.74 -5.64
C ARG A 185 -9.26 11.45 -6.29
N PRO A 186 -10.23 10.74 -5.66
CA PRO A 186 -10.64 9.41 -6.11
C PRO A 186 -11.38 9.41 -7.47
N ARG A 187 -11.88 10.56 -7.93
CA ARG A 187 -12.61 10.68 -9.18
C ARG A 187 -11.76 11.02 -10.40
N VAL A 188 -10.47 11.33 -10.21
CA VAL A 188 -9.54 11.59 -11.33
C VAL A 188 -9.41 10.38 -12.24
N LEU A 189 -9.48 9.17 -11.68
CA LEU A 189 -9.44 7.92 -12.45
C LEU A 189 -10.72 7.12 -12.24
N ARG A 190 -11.28 6.57 -13.33
CA ARG A 190 -12.44 5.67 -13.30
C ARG A 190 -12.10 4.36 -13.98
N ARG A 191 -12.64 3.25 -13.48
CA ARG A 191 -12.54 1.95 -14.14
C ARG A 191 -13.78 1.72 -15.01
N VAL A 192 -13.60 1.74 -16.31
CA VAL A 192 -14.69 1.67 -17.30
C VAL A 192 -14.94 0.26 -17.83
N ARG A 193 -13.92 -0.63 -17.70
CA ARG A 193 -14.03 -2.02 -18.17
C ARG A 193 -13.88 -2.98 -17.00
N GLU A 194 -14.73 -4.01 -16.99
CA GLU A 194 -14.55 -5.15 -16.12
C GLU A 194 -13.39 -6.00 -16.62
N THR A 195 -12.44 -6.27 -15.75
CA THR A 195 -11.32 -7.18 -16.04
C THR A 195 -11.42 -8.38 -15.12
N ILE A 196 -11.05 -9.56 -15.62
CA ILE A 196 -11.02 -10.79 -14.82
C ILE A 196 -10.05 -10.59 -13.63
N PRO A 197 -10.37 -11.08 -12.41
CA PRO A 197 -9.45 -11.04 -11.28
C PRO A 197 -8.09 -11.60 -11.68
N GLN A 198 -7.01 -10.88 -11.39
CA GLN A 198 -5.66 -11.37 -11.73
C GLN A 198 -5.32 -12.69 -11.02
N THR A 199 -5.98 -12.99 -9.89
CA THR A 199 -5.85 -14.28 -9.19
C THR A 199 -6.45 -15.46 -9.96
N GLU A 200 -7.35 -15.20 -10.89
CA GLU A 200 -8.07 -16.20 -11.69
C GLU A 200 -7.47 -16.39 -13.09
N LEU A 201 -6.43 -15.62 -13.44
CA LEU A 201 -5.80 -15.69 -14.77
C LEU A 201 -4.40 -16.29 -14.69
N PRO A 202 -3.97 -17.05 -15.74
CA PRO A 202 -2.58 -17.42 -15.94
C PRO A 202 -1.68 -16.18 -16.08
N TYR A 203 -0.39 -16.31 -15.71
CA TYR A 203 0.55 -15.18 -15.67
C TYR A 203 0.63 -14.38 -16.98
N PRO A 204 0.69 -14.98 -18.19
CA PRO A 204 0.76 -14.22 -19.44
C PRO A 204 -0.48 -13.35 -19.70
N GLU A 205 -1.66 -13.83 -19.29
CA GLU A 205 -2.92 -13.11 -19.52
C GLU A 205 -3.10 -11.95 -18.52
N ARG A 206 -2.45 -12.01 -17.35
CA ARG A 206 -2.43 -10.91 -16.37
C ARG A 206 -1.79 -9.63 -16.93
N LEU A 207 -0.87 -9.76 -17.88
CA LEU A 207 -0.17 -8.63 -18.48
C LEU A 207 -1.07 -7.82 -19.45
N LYS A 208 -2.01 -8.49 -20.13
CA LYS A 208 -2.90 -7.86 -21.13
C LYS A 208 -4.27 -7.45 -20.56
N ASN A 209 -4.67 -8.05 -19.45
CA ASN A 209 -6.03 -7.91 -18.92
C ASN A 209 -6.47 -6.46 -18.59
N PRO A 210 -5.62 -5.55 -18.07
CA PRO A 210 -6.04 -4.20 -17.72
C PRO A 210 -5.91 -3.16 -18.83
N ASP A 211 -5.54 -3.54 -20.07
CA ASP A 211 -5.48 -2.61 -21.18
C ASP A 211 -6.88 -2.00 -21.40
N ASP A 212 -6.93 -0.66 -21.55
CA ASP A 212 -8.14 0.14 -21.72
C ASP A 212 -9.20 -0.01 -20.61
N ALA A 213 -8.76 -0.47 -19.42
CA ALA A 213 -9.65 -0.61 -18.27
C ALA A 213 -9.99 0.72 -17.59
N PHE A 214 -9.22 1.76 -17.85
CA PHE A 214 -9.33 3.04 -17.17
C PHE A 214 -9.66 4.20 -18.10
N ALA A 215 -10.36 5.20 -17.57
CA ALA A 215 -10.58 6.49 -18.20
C ALA A 215 -10.42 7.60 -17.15
N VAL A 216 -10.06 8.80 -17.59
CA VAL A 216 -10.04 9.98 -16.74
C VAL A 216 -11.48 10.40 -16.43
N GLY A 217 -11.74 10.71 -15.18
CA GLY A 217 -13.04 11.20 -14.70
C GLY A 217 -13.05 12.71 -14.51
N ASP A 218 -12.35 13.18 -13.49
CA ASP A 218 -12.14 14.60 -13.25
C ASP A 218 -10.83 15.06 -13.93
N SER A 219 -10.58 16.37 -13.99
CA SER A 219 -9.34 16.93 -14.54
C SER A 219 -8.10 16.36 -13.84
N VAL A 220 -7.09 16.04 -14.63
CA VAL A 220 -5.79 15.58 -14.13
C VAL A 220 -5.03 16.80 -13.61
N PRO A 221 -4.65 16.87 -12.31
CA PRO A 221 -3.88 17.98 -11.80
C PRO A 221 -2.42 17.91 -12.31
N PRO A 222 -1.73 19.06 -12.43
CA PRO A 222 -0.32 19.09 -12.81
C PRO A 222 0.57 18.48 -11.72
N GLY A 223 1.80 18.09 -12.11
CA GLY A 223 2.82 17.55 -11.22
C GLY A 223 2.74 16.03 -11.05
N THR A 224 3.14 15.57 -9.87
CA THR A 224 3.23 14.12 -9.57
C THR A 224 1.92 13.57 -9.06
N ILE A 225 1.36 12.56 -9.71
CA ILE A 225 0.20 11.80 -9.25
C ILE A 225 0.69 10.54 -8.53
N LEU A 226 0.20 10.34 -7.31
CA LEU A 226 0.49 9.15 -6.52
C LEU A 226 -0.69 8.17 -6.58
N LEU A 227 -0.50 7.04 -7.24
CA LEU A 227 -1.45 5.93 -7.23
C LEU A 227 -1.35 5.14 -5.93
N ILE A 228 -2.50 4.73 -5.37
CA ILE A 228 -2.56 3.87 -4.18
C ILE A 228 -3.27 2.58 -4.53
N ASP A 229 -2.64 1.45 -4.17
CA ASP A 229 -3.26 0.13 -4.30
C ASP A 229 -2.92 -0.77 -3.09
N ASP A 230 -3.68 -1.86 -2.93
CA ASP A 230 -3.45 -2.81 -1.84
C ASP A 230 -2.34 -3.82 -2.18
N VAL A 231 -2.38 -4.46 -3.33
CA VAL A 231 -1.40 -5.49 -3.73
C VAL A 231 -0.99 -5.32 -5.19
N MET A 232 0.30 -5.15 -5.40
CA MET A 232 0.88 -5.24 -6.72
C MET A 232 1.43 -6.65 -6.99
N THR A 233 0.90 -7.31 -7.99
CA THR A 233 1.41 -8.59 -8.53
C THR A 233 2.30 -8.36 -9.75
N THR A 234 1.75 -8.31 -10.95
CA THR A 234 2.49 -7.99 -12.18
C THR A 234 2.73 -6.49 -12.36
N GLY A 235 1.89 -5.66 -11.73
CA GLY A 235 1.89 -4.21 -11.91
C GLY A 235 1.11 -3.72 -13.14
N SER A 236 0.51 -4.63 -13.91
CA SER A 236 -0.24 -4.27 -15.12
C SER A 236 -1.40 -3.31 -14.83
N THR A 237 -2.10 -3.44 -13.72
CA THR A 237 -3.16 -2.51 -13.29
C THR A 237 -2.63 -1.10 -13.07
N LEU A 238 -1.54 -0.98 -12.31
CA LEU A 238 -0.90 0.32 -12.03
C LEU A 238 -0.32 0.94 -13.29
N ASN A 239 0.29 0.12 -14.15
CA ASN A 239 0.84 0.58 -15.43
C ASN A 239 -0.24 1.09 -16.38
N ALA A 240 -1.37 0.38 -16.51
CA ALA A 240 -2.51 0.83 -17.31
C ALA A 240 -3.11 2.14 -16.76
N ALA A 241 -3.25 2.27 -15.45
CA ALA A 241 -3.69 3.51 -14.81
C ALA A 241 -2.71 4.67 -15.08
N ALA A 242 -1.41 4.42 -14.95
CA ALA A 242 -0.37 5.41 -15.23
C ALA A 242 -0.38 5.84 -16.70
N ARG A 243 -0.53 4.89 -17.64
CA ARG A 243 -0.67 5.19 -19.07
C ARG A 243 -1.84 6.13 -19.34
N THR A 244 -3.01 5.84 -18.78
CA THR A 244 -4.20 6.68 -18.92
C THR A 244 -3.98 8.08 -18.38
N LEU A 245 -3.37 8.23 -17.21
CA LEU A 245 -3.10 9.52 -16.59
C LEU A 245 -2.06 10.32 -17.38
N LYS A 246 -0.96 9.70 -17.84
CA LYS A 246 0.06 10.36 -18.67
C LYS A 246 -0.48 10.79 -20.01
N ALA A 247 -1.30 9.96 -20.67
CA ALA A 247 -1.97 10.33 -21.91
C ALA A 247 -2.93 11.53 -21.75
N SER A 248 -3.33 11.83 -20.50
CA SER A 248 -4.23 12.94 -20.16
C SER A 248 -3.50 14.10 -19.46
N GLY A 249 -2.17 14.17 -19.57
CA GLY A 249 -1.37 15.32 -19.17
C GLY A 249 -0.68 15.22 -17.80
N ALA A 250 -0.70 14.06 -17.12
CA ALA A 250 0.10 13.89 -15.91
C ALA A 250 1.60 13.91 -16.24
N GLU A 251 2.37 14.75 -15.54
CA GLU A 251 3.81 14.86 -15.72
C GLU A 251 4.54 13.61 -15.21
N ARG A 252 4.22 13.19 -13.99
CA ARG A 252 4.77 11.99 -13.34
C ARG A 252 3.66 11.20 -12.67
N VAL A 253 3.78 9.87 -12.73
CA VAL A 253 2.85 8.95 -12.08
C VAL A 253 3.63 7.90 -11.31
N SER A 254 3.49 7.92 -10.01
CA SER A 254 4.17 7.02 -9.09
C SER A 254 3.15 6.18 -8.33
N ALA A 255 3.59 5.12 -7.69
CA ALA A 255 2.68 4.26 -6.93
C ALA A 255 3.23 3.88 -5.56
N TRP A 256 2.35 3.94 -4.56
CA TRP A 256 2.54 3.28 -3.27
C TRP A 256 1.56 2.14 -3.15
N VAL A 257 2.07 0.97 -2.77
CA VAL A 257 1.24 -0.23 -2.54
C VAL A 257 1.45 -0.75 -1.12
N LEU A 258 0.40 -1.27 -0.53
CA LEU A 258 0.51 -1.90 0.79
C LEU A 258 1.45 -3.11 0.72
N CYS A 259 1.25 -3.97 -0.29
CA CYS A 259 2.05 -5.19 -0.46
C CYS A 259 2.54 -5.37 -1.89
N ARG A 260 3.79 -5.85 -2.02
CA ARG A 260 4.37 -6.34 -3.28
C ARG A 260 4.43 -7.86 -3.27
N SER A 261 3.76 -8.51 -4.19
CA SER A 261 3.92 -9.95 -4.41
C SER A 261 5.25 -10.21 -5.11
N VAL A 262 6.16 -10.87 -4.42
CA VAL A 262 7.42 -11.36 -4.98
C VAL A 262 7.22 -12.82 -5.41
N ILE A 263 7.31 -13.07 -6.70
CA ILE A 263 7.29 -14.44 -7.24
C ILE A 263 8.70 -14.98 -7.02
N GLY A 264 8.88 -15.86 -6.04
CA GLY A 264 10.15 -16.58 -5.84
C GLY A 264 10.47 -17.47 -7.04
N LYS A 265 11.75 -17.72 -7.30
CA LYS A 265 12.21 -18.65 -8.35
C LYS A 265 11.60 -20.08 -8.27
N GLY A 266 11.00 -20.44 -7.10
CA GLY A 266 10.29 -21.71 -6.89
C GLY A 266 8.77 -21.69 -7.05
N SER A 267 8.16 -20.53 -7.32
CA SER A 267 6.70 -20.42 -7.41
C SER A 267 6.15 -20.56 -8.83
N ARG A 268 6.99 -20.86 -9.83
CA ARG A 268 6.50 -21.13 -11.19
C ARG A 268 5.60 -22.37 -11.25
N ASP A 269 5.78 -23.29 -10.31
CA ASP A 269 5.05 -24.57 -10.26
C ASP A 269 3.76 -24.54 -9.43
N LEU A 270 3.51 -23.44 -8.69
CA LEU A 270 2.29 -23.31 -7.87
C LEU A 270 1.13 -22.64 -8.61
N PHE A 271 1.29 -22.29 -9.88
CA PHE A 271 0.30 -21.63 -10.72
C PHE A 271 0.14 -22.27 -12.11
N GLN A 272 0.54 -23.56 -12.24
CA GLN A 272 0.13 -24.42 -13.37
C GLN A 272 -1.25 -25.00 -13.13
#